data_5b803ea312a2da7a84ca5fe7abac35a7
#
_entry.id   5b803ea312a2da7a84ca5fe7abac35a7
#
_cell.length_a   1.000
_cell.length_b   1.000
_cell.length_c   1.000
_cell.angle_alpha   90.00
_cell.angle_beta   90.00
_cell.angle_gamma   90.00
#
_symmetry.space_group_name_H-M   'P 1'
#
loop_
_entity.id
_entity.type
_entity.pdbx_description
1 polymer ?
#
loop_
_entity_poly.entity_id
_entity_poly.type
_entity_poly.pdbx_seq_one_letter_code
_entity_poly.pdbx_strand_id
1 'polypeptide(L)'
;MQKFMLHKGLVAPMDRENVDTDAIIPKQFLKSIRKTGFGPNLFDEWRYLDPGFPGQDMASRKPNPDFVLNQPRYQGASILLARKNFGCGSSREHAPWAIDQFGFRAILAPSFADIFFNNCFKNGLLPIVLPESTIAKLFDEVAAFPGYELTIDLERQVVVRPQGEEIPFEVQAFRKYCLLNGFDDIGLTLRHADKIRAYEAQRLATKPLSLIHI
;
A
#
# COMPACT_ATOMS: atom_id res chain seq x y z
N MET A 1 -11.41 1.75 5.81
CA MET A 1 -10.03 2.25 5.58
C MET A 1 -9.91 3.76 5.82
N GLN A 2 -8.69 4.31 5.91
CA GLN A 2 -8.50 5.76 6.03
C GLN A 2 -8.79 6.46 4.69
N LYS A 3 -9.48 7.61 4.73
CA LYS A 3 -9.73 8.44 3.54
C LYS A 3 -8.41 8.93 2.92
N PHE A 4 -8.39 8.97 1.60
CA PHE A 4 -7.30 9.55 0.84
C PHE A 4 -7.85 10.71 0.00
N MET A 5 -7.50 11.93 0.32
CA MET A 5 -7.91 13.14 -0.44
C MET A 5 -6.68 13.86 -0.98
N LEU A 6 -5.92 14.45 -0.07
CA LEU A 6 -4.67 15.13 -0.31
C LEU A 6 -3.61 14.53 0.60
N HIS A 7 -2.46 14.16 0.05
CA HIS A 7 -1.34 13.63 0.81
C HIS A 7 -0.03 14.28 0.38
N LYS A 8 0.64 14.93 1.31
CA LYS A 8 2.00 15.43 1.11
C LYS A 8 2.96 14.56 1.91
N GLY A 9 4.02 14.09 1.29
CA GLY A 9 4.94 13.19 1.96
C GLY A 9 6.31 13.11 1.33
N LEU A 10 7.28 12.74 2.17
CA LEU A 10 8.64 12.40 1.76
C LEU A 10 8.65 11.17 0.86
N VAL A 11 9.46 11.20 -0.18
CA VAL A 11 9.60 10.11 -1.15
C VAL A 11 10.81 9.25 -0.83
N ALA A 12 10.59 7.93 -0.72
CA ALA A 12 11.66 6.94 -0.63
C ALA A 12 11.83 6.21 -1.97
N PRO A 13 13.04 6.14 -2.54
CA PRO A 13 13.28 5.48 -3.81
C PRO A 13 13.58 3.99 -3.60
N MET A 14 12.76 3.12 -4.20
CA MET A 14 13.02 1.70 -4.36
C MET A 14 13.48 1.46 -5.80
N ASP A 15 14.76 1.71 -6.07
CA ASP A 15 15.34 1.61 -7.42
C ASP A 15 15.59 0.16 -7.83
N ARG A 16 14.52 -0.64 -7.86
CA ARG A 16 14.50 -2.04 -8.25
C ARG A 16 13.28 -2.34 -9.10
N GLU A 17 13.49 -3.06 -10.19
CA GLU A 17 12.43 -3.66 -10.99
C GLU A 17 12.01 -5.01 -10.42
N ASN A 18 10.79 -5.45 -10.77
CA ASN A 18 10.28 -6.78 -10.43
C ASN A 18 10.34 -7.07 -8.92
N VAL A 19 10.07 -6.06 -8.10
CA VAL A 19 9.94 -6.26 -6.65
C VAL A 19 8.74 -7.15 -6.39
N ASP A 20 8.99 -8.38 -5.97
CA ASP A 20 7.95 -9.37 -5.75
C ASP A 20 7.37 -9.31 -4.33
N THR A 21 6.25 -10.00 -4.14
CA THR A 21 5.56 -10.02 -2.84
C THR A 21 6.33 -10.77 -1.76
N ASP A 22 7.26 -11.68 -2.10
CA ASP A 22 8.14 -12.32 -1.12
C ASP A 22 9.21 -11.36 -0.61
N ALA A 23 9.73 -10.48 -1.46
CA ALA A 23 10.63 -9.41 -1.05
C ALA A 23 9.91 -8.36 -0.20
N ILE A 24 8.64 -8.00 -0.54
CA ILE A 24 7.85 -7.05 0.23
C ILE A 24 7.54 -7.59 1.63
N ILE A 25 7.08 -8.83 1.73
CA ILE A 25 6.79 -9.51 3.01
C ILE A 25 7.16 -10.99 2.91
N PRO A 26 8.26 -11.44 3.53
CA PRO A 26 8.71 -12.82 3.46
C PRO A 26 7.71 -13.82 4.03
N LYS A 27 7.69 -15.01 3.44
CA LYS A 27 6.69 -16.08 3.70
C LYS A 27 6.56 -16.49 5.17
N GLN A 28 7.63 -16.41 5.96
CA GLN A 28 7.60 -16.78 7.38
C GLN A 28 6.64 -15.93 8.20
N PHE A 29 6.38 -14.66 7.79
CA PHE A 29 5.47 -13.76 8.48
C PHE A 29 3.99 -13.95 8.10
N LEU A 30 3.70 -14.75 7.07
CA LEU A 30 2.33 -14.97 6.58
C LEU A 30 1.49 -15.93 7.46
N LYS A 31 2.10 -16.53 8.47
CA LYS A 31 1.41 -17.45 9.39
C LYS A 31 0.48 -16.75 10.38
N SER A 32 0.55 -15.40 10.48
CA SER A 32 -0.30 -14.63 11.36
C SER A 32 -1.75 -14.60 10.85
N ILE A 33 -2.71 -14.87 11.73
CA ILE A 33 -4.14 -14.70 11.47
C ILE A 33 -4.60 -13.23 11.67
N ARG A 34 -3.73 -12.37 12.20
CA ARG A 34 -4.01 -10.95 12.41
C ARG A 34 -3.79 -10.18 11.11
N LYS A 35 -4.57 -9.11 10.91
CA LYS A 35 -4.38 -8.17 9.78
C LYS A 35 -3.41 -7.02 10.10
N THR A 36 -2.80 -7.01 11.29
CA THR A 36 -1.92 -5.95 11.78
C THR A 36 -0.61 -6.50 12.30
N GLY A 37 0.43 -5.64 12.34
CA GLY A 37 1.76 -5.99 12.84
C GLY A 37 2.76 -6.36 11.74
N PHE A 38 2.45 -6.08 10.47
CA PHE A 38 3.32 -6.40 9.33
C PHE A 38 4.31 -5.29 8.96
N GLY A 39 4.04 -4.03 9.33
CA GLY A 39 4.90 -2.90 9.00
C GLY A 39 6.37 -3.08 9.39
N PRO A 40 6.70 -3.55 10.61
CA PRO A 40 8.09 -3.82 10.99
C PRO A 40 8.81 -4.83 10.08
N ASN A 41 8.08 -5.74 9.44
CA ASN A 41 8.62 -6.79 8.58
C ASN A 41 8.60 -6.43 7.08
N LEU A 42 8.25 -5.17 6.74
CA LEU A 42 8.34 -4.69 5.37
C LEU A 42 9.78 -4.80 4.84
N PHE A 43 9.98 -5.45 3.69
CA PHE A 43 11.29 -5.70 3.08
C PHE A 43 12.29 -6.33 4.05
N ASP A 44 11.86 -7.24 4.92
CA ASP A 44 12.65 -7.78 6.04
C ASP A 44 14.03 -8.28 5.60
N GLU A 45 14.12 -9.07 4.54
CA GLU A 45 15.38 -9.65 4.05
C GLU A 45 16.35 -8.60 3.48
N TRP A 46 15.87 -7.43 3.10
CA TRP A 46 16.70 -6.33 2.61
C TRP A 46 17.02 -5.31 3.69
N ARG A 47 16.09 -5.13 4.64
CA ARG A 47 16.22 -4.15 5.73
C ARG A 47 17.14 -4.61 6.85
N TYR A 48 17.31 -5.92 7.02
CA TYR A 48 18.11 -6.47 8.13
C TYR A 48 19.18 -7.40 7.62
N LEU A 49 20.30 -7.44 8.35
CA LEU A 49 21.44 -8.32 8.08
C LEU A 49 21.25 -9.72 8.66
N ASP A 50 20.33 -9.87 9.60
CA ASP A 50 19.95 -11.13 10.24
C ASP A 50 18.58 -11.61 9.73
N PRO A 51 18.35 -12.92 9.62
CA PRO A 51 17.06 -13.46 9.20
C PRO A 51 15.98 -13.14 10.24
N GLY A 52 14.79 -12.71 9.75
CA GLY A 52 13.64 -12.42 10.60
C GLY A 52 12.76 -13.64 10.85
N PHE A 53 12.12 -13.67 12.02
CA PHE A 53 11.10 -14.67 12.35
C PHE A 53 9.93 -14.04 13.14
N PRO A 54 8.74 -14.67 13.10
CA PRO A 54 7.57 -14.14 13.81
C PRO A 54 7.81 -14.05 15.32
N GLY A 55 7.45 -12.90 15.92
CA GLY A 55 7.61 -12.65 17.35
C GLY A 55 9.01 -12.23 17.79
N GLN A 56 9.94 -12.05 16.87
CA GLN A 56 11.28 -11.53 17.17
C GLN A 56 11.19 -10.10 17.70
N ASP A 57 11.98 -9.79 18.73
CA ASP A 57 12.14 -8.43 19.21
C ASP A 57 12.85 -7.57 18.15
N MET A 58 12.17 -6.54 17.67
CA MET A 58 12.71 -5.65 16.64
C MET A 58 13.92 -4.85 17.12
N ALA A 59 14.05 -4.61 18.44
CA ALA A 59 15.22 -3.93 19.01
C ALA A 59 16.51 -4.77 18.93
N SER A 60 16.38 -6.10 18.81
CA SER A 60 17.52 -7.01 18.64
C SER A 60 17.99 -7.16 17.20
N ARG A 61 17.25 -6.65 16.20
CA ARG A 61 17.56 -6.76 14.78
C ARG A 61 18.76 -5.90 14.40
N LYS A 62 19.50 -6.36 13.41
CA LYS A 62 20.66 -5.66 12.86
C LYS A 62 20.27 -4.95 11.56
N PRO A 63 19.95 -3.63 11.60
CA PRO A 63 19.55 -2.91 10.39
C PRO A 63 20.67 -2.94 9.34
N ASN A 64 20.30 -3.16 8.08
CA ASN A 64 21.20 -3.00 6.95
C ASN A 64 21.34 -1.50 6.62
N PRO A 65 22.49 -0.86 6.84
CA PRO A 65 22.66 0.58 6.62
C PRO A 65 22.58 0.98 5.14
N ASP A 66 22.85 0.04 4.24
CA ASP A 66 22.82 0.28 2.79
C ASP A 66 21.41 0.25 2.22
N PHE A 67 20.45 -0.28 2.96
CA PHE A 67 19.08 -0.33 2.48
C PHE A 67 18.37 1.02 2.62
N VAL A 68 17.76 1.48 1.55
CA VAL A 68 17.19 2.82 1.42
C VAL A 68 16.28 3.24 2.58
N LEU A 69 15.36 2.37 3.04
CA LEU A 69 14.42 2.71 4.12
C LEU A 69 15.07 2.79 5.51
N ASN A 70 16.31 2.35 5.65
CA ASN A 70 17.07 2.48 6.90
C ASN A 70 17.94 3.75 6.93
N GLN A 71 18.09 4.43 5.78
CA GLN A 71 18.87 5.66 5.70
C GLN A 71 18.13 6.82 6.38
N PRO A 72 18.81 7.65 7.20
CA PRO A 72 18.19 8.76 7.92
C PRO A 72 17.42 9.74 7.03
N ARG A 73 17.91 9.97 5.80
CA ARG A 73 17.29 10.90 4.84
C ARG A 73 15.88 10.48 4.38
N TYR A 74 15.50 9.22 4.56
CA TYR A 74 14.19 8.67 4.17
C TYR A 74 13.32 8.26 5.35
N GLN A 75 13.72 8.58 6.57
CA GLN A 75 12.93 8.32 7.77
C GLN A 75 11.61 9.09 7.70
N GLY A 76 10.49 8.39 7.95
CA GLY A 76 9.14 8.96 7.86
C GLY A 76 8.62 9.11 6.42
N ALA A 77 9.30 8.55 5.42
CA ALA A 77 8.78 8.53 4.07
C ALA A 77 7.42 7.85 3.99
N SER A 78 6.50 8.49 3.27
CA SER A 78 5.12 8.02 3.10
C SER A 78 4.69 7.85 1.64
N ILE A 79 5.60 8.11 0.71
CA ILE A 79 5.45 7.87 -0.72
C ILE A 79 6.61 6.97 -1.17
N LEU A 80 6.29 5.83 -1.76
CA LEU A 80 7.27 4.91 -2.32
C LEU A 80 7.39 5.13 -3.83
N LEU A 81 8.59 5.41 -4.32
CA LEU A 81 8.89 5.48 -5.74
C LEU A 81 9.56 4.18 -6.18
N ALA A 82 9.00 3.47 -7.15
CA ALA A 82 9.47 2.15 -7.57
C ALA A 82 9.65 2.05 -9.09
N ARG A 83 10.37 1.00 -9.53
CA ARG A 83 10.49 0.65 -10.94
C ARG A 83 9.34 -0.26 -11.39
N LYS A 84 9.36 -0.68 -12.65
CA LYS A 84 8.30 -1.47 -13.28
C LYS A 84 8.05 -2.82 -12.62
N ASN A 85 6.82 -3.33 -12.83
CA ASN A 85 6.35 -4.62 -12.38
C ASN A 85 6.43 -4.81 -10.85
N PHE A 86 6.07 -3.75 -10.11
CA PHE A 86 6.08 -3.79 -8.64
C PHE A 86 4.94 -4.65 -8.10
N GLY A 87 5.24 -5.47 -7.08
CA GLY A 87 4.28 -6.37 -6.45
C GLY A 87 4.00 -7.65 -7.25
N CYS A 88 4.93 -8.06 -8.14
CA CYS A 88 4.84 -9.32 -8.88
C CYS A 88 4.92 -10.54 -7.95
N GLY A 89 4.81 -11.75 -8.53
CA GLY A 89 4.87 -13.01 -7.78
C GLY A 89 3.51 -13.44 -7.21
N SER A 90 3.52 -14.05 -6.04
CA SER A 90 2.33 -14.64 -5.46
C SER A 90 1.30 -13.60 -5.00
N SER A 91 0.01 -13.93 -5.16
CA SER A 91 -1.08 -13.08 -4.67
C SER A 91 -1.11 -13.05 -3.14
N ARG A 92 -0.65 -11.96 -2.54
CA ARG A 92 -0.60 -11.81 -1.07
C ARG A 92 -1.14 -10.46 -0.65
N GLU A 93 -2.24 -10.47 0.08
CA GLU A 93 -2.83 -9.26 0.65
C GLU A 93 -1.94 -8.66 1.77
N HIS A 94 -1.08 -9.49 2.37
CA HIS A 94 -0.10 -9.08 3.38
C HIS A 94 0.91 -8.04 2.84
N ALA A 95 1.23 -8.06 1.54
CA ALA A 95 2.17 -7.12 0.96
C ALA A 95 1.65 -5.66 1.01
N PRO A 96 0.43 -5.32 0.55
CA PRO A 96 -0.16 -4.00 0.80
C PRO A 96 -0.30 -3.67 2.29
N TRP A 97 -0.64 -4.64 3.16
CA TRP A 97 -0.70 -4.39 4.61
C TRP A 97 0.65 -3.99 5.20
N ALA A 98 1.73 -4.67 4.81
CA ALA A 98 3.07 -4.33 5.29
C ALA A 98 3.48 -2.91 4.85
N ILE A 99 3.18 -2.53 3.62
CA ILE A 99 3.49 -1.21 3.07
C ILE A 99 2.70 -0.11 3.79
N ASP A 100 1.37 -0.28 3.92
CA ASP A 100 0.50 0.69 4.61
C ASP A 100 0.87 0.83 6.09
N GLN A 101 1.09 -0.28 6.80
CA GLN A 101 1.44 -0.28 8.22
C GLN A 101 2.86 0.22 8.50
N PHE A 102 3.75 0.22 7.51
CA PHE A 102 5.05 0.88 7.61
C PHE A 102 4.91 2.40 7.56
N GLY A 103 3.84 2.91 6.95
CA GLY A 103 3.54 4.34 6.85
C GLY A 103 3.41 4.86 5.42
N PHE A 104 3.57 4.02 4.40
CA PHE A 104 3.35 4.46 3.03
C PHE A 104 1.85 4.61 2.72
N ARG A 105 1.51 5.72 2.03
CA ARG A 105 0.17 6.04 1.59
C ARG A 105 -0.01 5.89 0.08
N ALA A 106 1.08 6.03 -0.68
CA ALA A 106 1.07 5.89 -2.13
C ALA A 106 2.34 5.22 -2.64
N ILE A 107 2.22 4.58 -3.79
CA ILE A 107 3.33 3.99 -4.54
C ILE A 107 3.26 4.53 -5.97
N LEU A 108 4.36 5.09 -6.47
CA LEU A 108 4.50 5.54 -7.85
C LEU A 108 5.40 4.56 -8.60
N ALA A 109 4.92 4.01 -9.71
CA ALA A 109 5.70 3.08 -10.54
C ALA A 109 5.24 3.12 -12.01
N PRO A 110 6.06 2.65 -12.96
CA PRO A 110 5.64 2.52 -14.36
C PRO A 110 4.58 1.43 -14.56
N SER A 111 4.61 0.38 -13.76
CA SER A 111 3.62 -0.69 -13.77
C SER A 111 3.61 -1.49 -12.48
N PHE A 112 2.50 -2.16 -12.22
CA PHE A 112 2.27 -3.04 -11.09
C PHE A 112 1.75 -4.39 -11.58
N ALA A 113 1.94 -5.43 -10.78
CA ALA A 113 1.21 -6.68 -10.98
C ALA A 113 -0.28 -6.50 -10.65
N ASP A 114 -1.17 -7.05 -11.47
CA ASP A 114 -2.61 -6.80 -11.43
C ASP A 114 -3.24 -7.08 -10.07
N ILE A 115 -2.90 -8.21 -9.45
CA ILE A 115 -3.48 -8.61 -8.15
C ILE A 115 -2.99 -7.66 -7.04
N PHE A 116 -1.70 -7.32 -7.03
CA PHE A 116 -1.14 -6.38 -6.08
C PHE A 116 -1.80 -4.99 -6.21
N PHE A 117 -1.92 -4.50 -7.45
CA PHE A 117 -2.58 -3.24 -7.77
C PHE A 117 -4.02 -3.18 -7.22
N ASN A 118 -4.80 -4.24 -7.44
CA ASN A 118 -6.16 -4.35 -6.93
C ASN A 118 -6.21 -4.39 -5.39
N ASN A 119 -5.32 -5.14 -4.76
CA ASN A 119 -5.25 -5.26 -3.32
C ASN A 119 -4.83 -3.94 -2.63
N CYS A 120 -4.00 -3.11 -3.28
CA CYS A 120 -3.68 -1.78 -2.77
C CYS A 120 -4.94 -0.93 -2.55
N PHE A 121 -5.82 -0.82 -3.56
CA PHE A 121 -7.06 -0.04 -3.45
C PHE A 121 -8.00 -0.54 -2.35
N LYS A 122 -8.10 -1.86 -2.17
CA LYS A 122 -8.93 -2.45 -1.11
C LYS A 122 -8.44 -2.12 0.30
N ASN A 123 -7.16 -1.81 0.44
CA ASN A 123 -6.51 -1.52 1.72
C ASN A 123 -6.21 -0.02 1.94
N GLY A 124 -6.63 0.86 1.03
CA GLY A 124 -6.46 2.30 1.18
C GLY A 124 -5.09 2.84 0.78
N LEU A 125 -4.27 2.01 0.14
CA LEU A 125 -3.00 2.37 -0.46
C LEU A 125 -3.24 2.79 -1.92
N LEU A 126 -2.71 3.93 -2.34
CA LEU A 126 -2.90 4.46 -3.70
C LEU A 126 -1.71 4.06 -4.60
N PRO A 127 -1.85 3.08 -5.51
CA PRO A 127 -0.87 2.83 -6.55
C PRO A 127 -1.12 3.79 -7.73
N ILE A 128 -0.08 4.53 -8.13
CA ILE A 128 -0.11 5.50 -9.23
C ILE A 128 0.79 5.01 -10.34
N VAL A 129 0.22 4.84 -11.53
CA VAL A 129 0.97 4.49 -12.74
C VAL A 129 1.38 5.77 -13.45
N LEU A 130 2.68 5.94 -13.69
CA LEU A 130 3.24 7.06 -14.43
C LEU A 130 4.18 6.55 -15.51
N PRO A 131 4.38 7.31 -16.62
CA PRO A 131 5.34 6.95 -17.66
C PRO A 131 6.74 6.68 -17.10
N GLU A 132 7.44 5.70 -17.64
CA GLU A 132 8.79 5.31 -17.17
C GLU A 132 9.79 6.48 -17.20
N SER A 133 9.69 7.35 -18.22
CA SER A 133 10.50 8.57 -18.30
C SER A 133 10.22 9.56 -17.15
N THR A 134 8.96 9.65 -16.72
CA THR A 134 8.58 10.50 -15.57
C THR A 134 9.12 9.91 -14.26
N ILE A 135 8.98 8.59 -14.09
CA ILE A 135 9.54 7.88 -12.92
C ILE A 135 11.06 8.03 -12.87
N ALA A 136 11.76 7.92 -14.00
CA ALA A 136 13.21 8.12 -14.06
C ALA A 136 13.62 9.53 -13.59
N LYS A 137 12.95 10.58 -14.06
CA LYS A 137 13.18 11.96 -13.61
C LYS A 137 12.94 12.13 -12.11
N LEU A 138 11.87 11.52 -11.57
CA LEU A 138 11.60 11.57 -10.14
C LEU A 138 12.70 10.87 -9.32
N PHE A 139 13.29 9.77 -9.81
CA PHE A 139 14.45 9.15 -9.16
C PHE A 139 15.65 10.09 -9.11
N ASP A 140 15.95 10.78 -10.22
CA ASP A 140 17.05 11.75 -10.30
C ASP A 140 16.82 12.91 -9.31
N GLU A 141 15.61 13.43 -9.21
CA GLU A 141 15.24 14.51 -8.29
C GLU A 141 15.34 14.07 -6.82
N VAL A 142 14.82 12.89 -6.48
CA VAL A 142 14.93 12.32 -5.11
C VAL A 142 16.38 12.09 -4.72
N ALA A 143 17.24 11.67 -5.66
CA ALA A 143 18.66 11.50 -5.40
C ALA A 143 19.36 12.85 -5.16
N ALA A 144 19.06 13.86 -6.00
CA ALA A 144 19.68 15.18 -5.97
C ALA A 144 19.26 16.03 -4.75
N PHE A 145 17.99 15.92 -4.32
CA PHE A 145 17.43 16.80 -3.30
C PHE A 145 17.04 16.04 -2.03
N PRO A 146 17.83 16.13 -0.93
CA PRO A 146 17.43 15.60 0.37
C PRO A 146 16.10 16.20 0.84
N GLY A 147 15.22 15.36 1.40
CA GLY A 147 13.91 15.83 1.86
C GLY A 147 12.90 16.07 0.72
N TYR A 148 13.10 15.43 -0.44
CA TYR A 148 12.20 15.58 -1.58
C TYR A 148 10.79 15.07 -1.26
N GLU A 149 9.81 15.96 -1.34
CA GLU A 149 8.41 15.66 -1.06
C GLU A 149 7.55 15.82 -2.32
N LEU A 150 6.53 15.00 -2.42
CA LEU A 150 5.47 15.15 -3.41
C LEU A 150 4.14 15.40 -2.71
N THR A 151 3.25 16.14 -3.39
CA THR A 151 1.86 16.27 -2.97
C THR A 151 0.97 15.53 -3.96
N ILE A 152 0.17 14.60 -3.46
CA ILE A 152 -0.76 13.80 -4.27
C ILE A 152 -2.17 14.29 -3.99
N ASP A 153 -2.83 14.85 -4.99
CA ASP A 153 -4.23 15.26 -4.96
C ASP A 153 -5.06 14.23 -5.73
N LEU A 154 -5.78 13.39 -5.00
CA LEU A 154 -6.61 12.33 -5.61
C LEU A 154 -7.86 12.93 -6.27
N GLU A 155 -8.40 14.02 -5.75
CA GLU A 155 -9.60 14.63 -6.32
C GLU A 155 -9.30 15.23 -7.70
N ARG A 156 -8.15 15.91 -7.86
CA ARG A 156 -7.67 16.43 -9.13
C ARG A 156 -6.94 15.41 -9.99
N GLN A 157 -6.54 14.29 -9.38
CA GLN A 157 -5.70 13.24 -10.02
C GLN A 157 -4.37 13.80 -10.55
N VAL A 158 -3.66 14.53 -9.69
CA VAL A 158 -2.35 15.08 -10.00
C VAL A 158 -1.35 14.78 -8.88
N VAL A 159 -0.11 14.52 -9.28
CA VAL A 159 1.07 14.54 -8.41
C VAL A 159 1.77 15.86 -8.61
N VAL A 160 1.91 16.64 -7.55
CA VAL A 160 2.51 17.98 -7.58
C VAL A 160 3.94 17.91 -7.06
N ARG A 161 4.90 18.37 -7.85
CA ARG A 161 6.31 18.50 -7.48
C ARG A 161 6.55 19.69 -6.56
N PRO A 162 7.70 19.78 -5.86
CA PRO A 162 8.04 20.90 -4.99
C PRO A 162 7.95 22.29 -5.67
N GLN A 163 8.25 22.35 -6.97
CA GLN A 163 8.20 23.58 -7.78
C GLN A 163 6.80 23.92 -8.30
N GLY A 164 5.80 23.10 -8.00
CA GLY A 164 4.42 23.32 -8.43
C GLY A 164 4.06 22.68 -9.78
N GLU A 165 4.98 21.98 -10.44
CA GLU A 165 4.67 21.23 -11.67
C GLU A 165 3.74 20.06 -11.36
N GLU A 166 2.68 19.93 -12.16
CA GLU A 166 1.66 18.90 -12.00
C GLU A 166 1.86 17.74 -12.98
N ILE A 167 1.83 16.53 -12.47
CA ILE A 167 1.90 15.29 -13.25
C ILE A 167 0.53 14.63 -13.15
N PRO A 168 -0.27 14.57 -14.22
CA PRO A 168 -1.58 13.93 -14.19
C PRO A 168 -1.45 12.40 -14.09
N PHE A 169 -2.40 11.78 -13.41
CA PHE A 169 -2.55 10.32 -13.37
C PHE A 169 -4.02 9.92 -13.43
N GLU A 170 -4.28 8.67 -13.79
CA GLU A 170 -5.63 8.15 -13.90
C GLU A 170 -5.95 7.11 -12.84
N VAL A 171 -7.14 7.23 -12.25
CA VAL A 171 -7.73 6.23 -11.36
C VAL A 171 -9.17 5.98 -11.78
N GLN A 172 -9.55 4.71 -11.88
CA GLN A 172 -10.92 4.32 -12.18
C GLN A 172 -11.90 5.00 -11.20
N ALA A 173 -13.00 5.56 -11.71
CA ALA A 173 -13.94 6.39 -10.96
C ALA A 173 -14.45 5.71 -9.66
N PHE A 174 -14.78 4.42 -9.72
CA PHE A 174 -15.24 3.68 -8.54
C PHE A 174 -14.14 3.54 -7.46
N ARG A 175 -12.89 3.26 -7.85
CA ARG A 175 -11.75 3.18 -6.92
C ARG A 175 -11.45 4.53 -6.28
N LYS A 176 -11.47 5.59 -7.08
CA LYS A 176 -11.35 6.97 -6.60
C LYS A 176 -12.43 7.29 -5.56
N TYR A 177 -13.68 6.96 -5.86
CA TYR A 177 -14.79 7.14 -4.93
C TYR A 177 -14.57 6.40 -3.60
N CYS A 178 -14.13 5.13 -3.64
CA CYS A 178 -13.85 4.35 -2.45
C CYS A 178 -12.74 4.97 -1.59
N LEU A 179 -11.62 5.38 -2.20
CA LEU A 179 -10.51 6.02 -1.50
C LEU A 179 -10.90 7.37 -0.88
N LEU A 180 -11.59 8.24 -1.63
CA LEU A 180 -12.04 9.54 -1.14
C LEU A 180 -12.97 9.43 0.07
N ASN A 181 -13.79 8.39 0.12
CA ASN A 181 -14.76 8.16 1.20
C ASN A 181 -14.25 7.21 2.30
N GLY A 182 -13.12 6.53 2.09
CA GLY A 182 -12.58 5.56 3.02
C GLY A 182 -13.37 4.24 3.06
N PHE A 183 -14.02 3.86 1.96
CA PHE A 183 -14.82 2.64 1.86
C PHE A 183 -13.97 1.45 1.39
N ASP A 184 -13.91 0.42 2.21
CA ASP A 184 -13.54 -0.93 1.81
C ASP A 184 -14.78 -1.74 1.39
N ASP A 185 -14.59 -3.00 0.98
CA ASP A 185 -15.70 -3.87 0.55
C ASP A 185 -16.75 -4.06 1.66
N ILE A 186 -16.32 -4.10 2.92
CA ILE A 186 -17.23 -4.20 4.08
C ILE A 186 -17.98 -2.90 4.29
N GLY A 187 -17.28 -1.76 4.25
CA GLY A 187 -17.87 -0.43 4.41
C GLY A 187 -18.92 -0.14 3.33
N LEU A 188 -18.68 -0.57 2.09
CA LEU A 188 -19.66 -0.48 1.00
C LEU A 188 -20.92 -1.31 1.30
N THR A 189 -20.75 -2.54 1.76
CA THR A 189 -21.86 -3.44 2.11
C THR A 189 -22.68 -2.87 3.28
N LEU A 190 -22.04 -2.35 4.31
CA LEU A 190 -22.69 -1.78 5.50
C LEU A 190 -23.55 -0.55 5.20
N ARG A 191 -23.38 0.13 4.07
CA ARG A 191 -24.30 1.18 3.61
C ARG A 191 -25.73 0.67 3.36
N HIS A 192 -25.89 -0.63 3.21
CA HIS A 192 -27.16 -1.32 3.01
C HIS A 192 -27.57 -2.16 4.24
N ALA A 193 -27.02 -1.87 5.42
CA ALA A 193 -27.25 -2.66 6.64
C ALA A 193 -28.73 -2.89 6.96
N ASP A 194 -29.60 -1.89 6.77
CA ASP A 194 -31.02 -2.04 7.03
C ASP A 194 -31.69 -3.02 6.06
N LYS A 195 -31.32 -3.00 4.78
CA LYS A 195 -31.81 -3.97 3.78
C LYS A 195 -31.32 -5.38 4.09
N ILE A 196 -30.08 -5.51 4.55
CA ILE A 196 -29.48 -6.79 4.95
C ILE A 196 -30.23 -7.35 6.14
N ARG A 197 -30.44 -6.56 7.20
CA ARG A 197 -31.20 -6.98 8.39
C ARG A 197 -32.65 -7.39 8.05
N ALA A 198 -33.31 -6.65 7.19
CA ALA A 198 -34.68 -6.99 6.73
C ALA A 198 -34.68 -8.34 5.98
N TYR A 199 -33.73 -8.57 5.10
CA TYR A 199 -33.56 -9.84 4.39
C TYR A 199 -33.26 -11.00 5.35
N GLU A 200 -32.34 -10.82 6.30
CA GLU A 200 -31.99 -11.81 7.31
C GLU A 200 -33.19 -12.19 8.18
N ALA A 201 -33.99 -11.22 8.62
CA ALA A 201 -35.19 -11.46 9.41
C ALA A 201 -36.21 -12.29 8.63
N GLN A 202 -36.46 -11.97 7.36
CA GLN A 202 -37.34 -12.74 6.49
C GLN A 202 -36.80 -14.15 6.26
N ARG A 203 -35.51 -14.30 6.03
CA ARG A 203 -34.86 -15.59 5.80
C ARG A 203 -34.91 -16.49 7.04
N LEU A 204 -34.65 -15.93 8.23
CA LEU A 204 -34.78 -16.64 9.52
C LEU A 204 -36.19 -17.22 9.71
N ALA A 205 -37.23 -16.46 9.36
CA ALA A 205 -38.62 -16.92 9.46
C ALA A 205 -38.95 -18.05 8.49
N THR A 206 -38.34 -18.06 7.28
CA THR A 206 -38.67 -19.00 6.21
C THR A 206 -37.71 -20.20 6.13
N LYS A 207 -36.47 -20.03 6.55
CA LYS A 207 -35.39 -21.04 6.47
C LYS A 207 -34.47 -20.99 7.70
N PRO A 208 -34.98 -21.29 8.91
CA PRO A 208 -34.21 -21.07 10.17
C PRO A 208 -32.91 -21.87 10.24
N LEU A 209 -32.86 -23.07 9.63
CA LEU A 209 -31.67 -23.95 9.69
C LEU A 209 -30.54 -23.50 8.74
N SER A 210 -30.77 -22.56 7.82
CA SER A 210 -29.76 -22.13 6.86
C SER A 210 -28.68 -21.22 7.47
N LEU A 211 -28.85 -20.75 8.72
CA LEU A 211 -27.92 -19.86 9.44
C LEU A 211 -27.11 -20.60 10.52
N ILE A 212 -27.38 -21.89 10.77
CA ILE A 212 -26.67 -22.68 11.78
C ILE A 212 -25.26 -23.12 11.29
N HIS A 213 -24.96 -22.95 10.01
CA HIS A 213 -23.73 -23.42 9.37
C HIS A 213 -22.82 -22.27 8.85
N ILE A 214 -22.99 -21.05 9.34
CA ILE A 214 -22.11 -19.92 9.04
C ILE A 214 -21.18 -19.67 10.23
#